data_42a37d4d7bcf63123c57dcba8542cc9e
#
_entry.id   42a37d4d7bcf63123c57dcba8542cc9e
#
_cell.length_a   1.000
_cell.length_b   1.000
_cell.length_c   1.000
_cell.angle_alpha   90.00
_cell.angle_beta   90.00
_cell.angle_gamma   90.00
#
_symmetry.space_group_name_H-M   'P 1'
#
loop_
_entity.id
_entity.type
_entity.pdbx_description
1 polymer ?
#
loop_
_entity_poly.entity_id
_entity_poly.type
_entity_poly.pdbx_seq_one_letter_code
_entity_poly.pdbx_strand_id
1 'polypeptide(L)'
;SEAQPVAASGGLADVAGSLPKALVEEGHEACVVVPLYVNTIKQQWRDQMTYVTNFSVPVGWRNQYCGLFTSKINNVTYYFLDNEYYFKRDFGLYGYYDDAERYAFFSRAVLEMLKVIDFKPQIINSNDWQCALIPVYYSIFYRNDEKLWGIKNVFTIHNIQYQGRYGMEILEDVLGIPKHFASLME
;
A
#
# COMPACT_ATOMS: atom_id res chain seq x y z
N SER A 1 -1.28 3.45 3.71
CA SER A 1 -2.68 3.67 3.27
C SER A 1 -3.03 5.15 3.12
N GLU A 2 -2.46 6.03 3.92
CA GLU A 2 -2.57 7.48 3.83
C GLU A 2 -1.23 8.15 4.15
N ALA A 3 -1.01 9.38 3.69
CA ALA A 3 0.17 10.19 4.00
C ALA A 3 -0.09 11.67 3.69
N GLN A 4 0.33 12.58 4.58
CA GLN A 4 0.39 14.00 4.28
C GLN A 4 1.43 14.28 3.18
N PRO A 5 1.22 15.30 2.34
CA PRO A 5 0.06 16.22 2.31
C PRO A 5 -1.06 15.76 1.36
N VAL A 6 -0.99 14.55 0.82
CA VAL A 6 -1.84 14.13 -0.30
C VAL A 6 -3.16 13.51 0.13
N ALA A 7 -3.16 12.65 1.14
CA ALA A 7 -4.36 12.00 1.65
C ALA A 7 -4.25 11.79 3.15
N ALA A 8 -5.22 12.25 3.92
CA ALA A 8 -5.23 12.15 5.36
C ALA A 8 -6.63 11.98 5.92
N SER A 9 -6.79 11.07 6.87
CA SER A 9 -7.99 10.92 7.69
C SER A 9 -7.70 11.02 9.18
N GLY A 10 -6.42 10.86 9.59
CA GLY A 10 -6.01 10.88 10.98
C GLY A 10 -4.49 11.01 11.17
N GLY A 11 -4.02 10.76 12.40
CA GLY A 11 -2.62 10.94 12.78
C GLY A 11 -1.62 10.03 12.08
N LEU A 12 -2.07 8.91 11.51
CA LEU A 12 -1.23 8.06 10.66
C LEU A 12 -0.63 8.86 9.50
N ALA A 13 -1.44 9.70 8.85
CA ALA A 13 -0.99 10.50 7.72
C ALA A 13 0.13 11.48 8.08
N ASP A 14 0.12 12.03 9.29
CA ASP A 14 1.17 12.94 9.78
C ASP A 14 2.49 12.20 9.93
N VAL A 15 2.49 11.01 10.52
CA VAL A 15 3.68 10.17 10.66
C VAL A 15 4.18 9.70 9.30
N ALA A 16 3.29 9.19 8.44
CA ALA A 16 3.65 8.71 7.11
C ALA A 16 4.17 9.81 6.18
N GLY A 17 3.81 11.06 6.42
CA GLY A 17 4.34 12.22 5.69
C GLY A 17 5.65 12.78 6.27
N SER A 18 5.83 12.75 7.60
CA SER A 18 6.97 13.37 8.27
C SER A 18 8.19 12.44 8.42
N LEU A 19 7.98 11.17 8.76
CA LEU A 19 9.08 10.21 8.96
C LEU A 19 9.95 10.02 7.70
N PRO A 20 9.39 9.81 6.49
CA PRO A 20 10.21 9.68 5.29
C PRO A 20 11.03 10.92 4.99
N LYS A 21 10.49 12.12 5.25
CA LYS A 21 11.20 13.38 5.11
C LYS A 21 12.41 13.43 6.05
N ALA A 22 12.22 13.12 7.32
CA ALA A 22 13.29 13.10 8.32
C ALA A 22 14.38 12.08 7.93
N LEU A 23 14.01 10.89 7.44
CA LEU A 23 14.96 9.90 6.98
C LEU A 23 15.80 10.38 5.80
N VAL A 24 15.19 11.08 4.85
CA VAL A 24 15.92 11.68 3.71
C VAL A 24 16.87 12.78 4.18
N GLU A 25 16.45 13.62 5.13
CA GLU A 25 17.32 14.65 5.74
C GLU A 25 18.53 14.04 6.47
N GLU A 26 18.38 12.86 7.06
CA GLU A 26 19.47 12.08 7.68
C GLU A 26 20.33 11.28 6.67
N GLY A 27 20.07 11.41 5.38
CA GLY A 27 20.87 10.79 4.32
C GLY A 27 20.44 9.38 3.90
N HIS A 28 19.24 8.94 4.31
CA HIS A 28 18.66 7.69 3.85
C HIS A 28 17.83 7.88 2.59
N GLU A 29 17.69 6.82 1.79
CA GLU A 29 16.70 6.79 0.72
C GLU A 29 15.36 6.33 1.27
N ALA A 30 14.31 7.12 1.08
CA ALA A 30 12.96 6.78 1.51
C ALA A 30 11.94 7.19 0.45
N CYS A 31 10.90 6.36 0.31
CA CYS A 31 9.74 6.69 -0.51
C CYS A 31 8.44 6.36 0.23
N VAL A 32 7.36 6.96 -0.23
CA VAL A 32 6.00 6.76 0.28
C VAL A 32 5.17 6.09 -0.81
N VAL A 33 4.36 5.11 -0.44
CA VAL A 33 3.40 4.48 -1.35
C VAL A 33 2.00 4.63 -0.78
N VAL A 34 1.09 5.21 -1.57
CA VAL A 34 -0.32 5.40 -1.21
C VAL A 34 -1.23 5.05 -2.39
N PRO A 35 -2.49 4.67 -2.14
CA PRO A 35 -3.47 4.59 -3.22
C PRO A 35 -3.70 5.95 -3.87
N LEU A 36 -3.99 5.96 -5.16
CA LEU A 36 -4.44 7.17 -5.86
C LEU A 36 -5.94 7.41 -5.56
N TYR A 37 -6.21 8.06 -4.44
CA TYR A 37 -7.57 8.45 -4.05
C TYR A 37 -8.05 9.65 -4.89
N VAL A 38 -8.54 9.38 -6.09
CA VAL A 38 -8.82 10.39 -7.12
C VAL A 38 -9.69 11.54 -6.61
N ASN A 39 -10.73 11.24 -5.83
CA ASN A 39 -11.67 12.26 -5.35
C ASN A 39 -11.22 12.95 -4.05
N THR A 40 -10.21 12.43 -3.37
CA THR A 40 -9.67 12.98 -2.12
C THR A 40 -8.42 13.82 -2.34
N ILE A 41 -7.51 13.35 -3.19
CA ILE A 41 -6.26 14.06 -3.48
C ILE A 41 -6.59 15.32 -4.28
N LYS A 42 -6.19 16.48 -3.74
CA LYS A 42 -6.42 17.78 -4.37
C LYS A 42 -5.79 17.85 -5.77
N GLN A 43 -6.44 18.58 -6.68
CA GLN A 43 -6.00 18.72 -8.07
C GLN A 43 -4.54 19.18 -8.18
N GLN A 44 -4.10 20.14 -7.35
CA GLN A 44 -2.73 20.64 -7.34
C GLN A 44 -1.67 19.55 -7.15
N TRP A 45 -1.98 18.48 -6.39
CA TRP A 45 -1.07 17.34 -6.24
C TRP A 45 -1.16 16.38 -7.42
N ARG A 46 -2.37 16.17 -7.95
CA ARG A 46 -2.57 15.31 -9.13
C ARG A 46 -1.88 15.87 -10.37
N ASP A 47 -1.88 17.18 -10.55
CA ASP A 47 -1.23 17.86 -11.69
C ASP A 47 0.30 17.70 -11.67
N GLN A 48 0.89 17.37 -10.54
CA GLN A 48 2.33 17.13 -10.39
C GLN A 48 2.71 15.65 -10.58
N MET A 49 1.73 14.77 -10.73
CA MET A 49 2.00 13.34 -10.91
C MET A 49 2.42 13.03 -12.34
N THR A 50 3.43 12.17 -12.45
CA THR A 50 3.89 11.63 -13.72
C THR A 50 3.52 10.15 -13.79
N TYR A 51 2.90 9.74 -14.90
CA TYR A 51 2.66 8.33 -15.17
C TYR A 51 3.98 7.60 -15.41
N VAL A 52 4.15 6.45 -14.78
CA VAL A 52 5.35 5.60 -14.89
C VAL A 52 5.07 4.38 -15.76
N THR A 53 4.13 3.55 -15.34
CA THR A 53 3.77 2.30 -16.03
C THR A 53 2.46 1.74 -15.46
N ASN A 54 2.07 0.57 -15.93
CA ASN A 54 1.00 -0.22 -15.31
C ASN A 54 1.40 -1.69 -15.23
N PHE A 55 0.71 -2.41 -14.39
CA PHE A 55 0.90 -3.85 -14.20
C PHE A 55 -0.39 -4.49 -13.67
N SER A 56 -0.41 -5.80 -13.65
CA SER A 56 -1.52 -6.59 -13.16
C SER A 56 -1.28 -7.06 -11.73
N VAL A 57 -2.32 -7.05 -10.91
CA VAL A 57 -2.27 -7.41 -9.49
C VAL A 57 -3.26 -8.54 -9.20
N PRO A 58 -2.79 -9.70 -8.72
CA PRO A 58 -3.68 -10.77 -8.28
C PRO A 58 -4.45 -10.37 -7.01
N VAL A 59 -5.76 -10.58 -7.00
CA VAL A 59 -6.64 -10.40 -5.83
C VAL A 59 -7.58 -11.59 -5.76
N GLY A 60 -7.21 -12.61 -4.97
CA GLY A 60 -7.87 -13.90 -5.02
C GLY A 60 -7.74 -14.49 -6.42
N TRP A 61 -8.88 -14.85 -7.02
CA TRP A 61 -8.97 -15.33 -8.41
C TRP A 61 -8.96 -14.20 -9.46
N ARG A 62 -9.08 -12.94 -8.99
CA ARG A 62 -9.14 -11.75 -9.86
C ARG A 62 -7.75 -11.34 -10.30
N ASN A 63 -7.69 -10.67 -11.43
CA ASN A 63 -6.48 -10.04 -11.95
C ASN A 63 -6.80 -8.58 -12.25
N GLN A 64 -6.35 -7.67 -11.40
CA GLN A 64 -6.76 -6.28 -11.43
C GLN A 64 -5.67 -5.38 -12.01
N TYR A 65 -6.08 -4.38 -12.79
CA TYR A 65 -5.19 -3.34 -13.30
C TYR A 65 -4.65 -2.48 -12.15
N CYS A 66 -3.39 -2.11 -12.24
CA CYS A 66 -2.79 -1.08 -11.38
C CYS A 66 -1.94 -0.14 -12.24
N GLY A 67 -2.34 1.13 -12.30
CA GLY A 67 -1.51 2.21 -12.82
C GLY A 67 -0.54 2.70 -11.76
N LEU A 68 0.66 3.08 -12.17
CA LEU A 68 1.68 3.65 -11.29
C LEU A 68 1.98 5.08 -11.70
N PHE A 69 1.80 6.00 -10.77
CA PHE A 69 2.20 7.39 -10.88
C PHE A 69 3.23 7.74 -9.82
N THR A 70 4.03 8.77 -10.08
CA THR A 70 5.02 9.27 -9.13
C THR A 70 5.01 10.78 -9.07
N SER A 71 5.39 11.32 -7.91
CA SER A 71 5.64 12.75 -7.70
C SER A 71 6.69 12.92 -6.61
N LYS A 72 7.42 14.03 -6.63
CA LYS A 72 8.37 14.37 -5.58
C LYS A 72 7.78 15.46 -4.68
N ILE A 73 7.63 15.16 -3.39
CA ILE A 73 7.02 16.04 -2.41
C ILE A 73 7.99 16.17 -1.23
N ASN A 74 8.44 17.39 -0.92
CA ASN A 74 9.41 17.64 0.16
C ASN A 74 10.68 16.76 0.07
N ASN A 75 11.23 16.61 -1.13
CA ASN A 75 12.37 15.74 -1.43
C ASN A 75 12.15 14.23 -1.24
N VAL A 76 10.92 13.79 -0.94
CA VAL A 76 10.55 12.39 -0.84
C VAL A 76 9.82 11.97 -2.12
N THR A 77 10.17 10.82 -2.67
CA THR A 77 9.44 10.23 -3.80
C THR A 77 8.17 9.58 -3.30
N TYR A 78 7.03 10.00 -3.86
CA TYR A 78 5.73 9.40 -3.64
C TYR A 78 5.33 8.56 -4.86
N TYR A 79 4.91 7.34 -4.61
CA TYR A 79 4.29 6.45 -5.58
C TYR A 79 2.79 6.34 -5.30
N PHE A 80 1.99 6.47 -6.35
CA PHE A 80 0.53 6.39 -6.30
C PHE A 80 0.06 5.18 -7.11
N LEU A 81 -0.68 4.30 -6.45
CA LEU A 81 -1.23 3.10 -7.07
C LEU A 81 -2.67 3.35 -7.50
N ASP A 82 -2.90 3.37 -8.81
CA ASP A 82 -4.18 3.71 -9.40
C ASP A 82 -5.01 2.48 -9.74
N ASN A 83 -6.19 2.45 -9.18
CA ASN A 83 -7.30 1.64 -9.63
C ASN A 83 -8.58 2.37 -9.25
N GLU A 84 -9.27 2.97 -10.23
CA GLU A 84 -10.47 3.77 -9.97
C GLU A 84 -11.62 2.95 -9.37
N TYR A 85 -11.74 1.68 -9.70
CA TYR A 85 -12.76 0.81 -9.10
C TYR A 85 -12.61 0.73 -7.57
N TYR A 86 -11.39 0.68 -7.06
CA TYR A 86 -11.12 0.60 -5.64
C TYR A 86 -10.99 1.96 -4.95
N PHE A 87 -10.41 2.98 -5.61
CA PHE A 87 -9.94 4.20 -4.94
C PHE A 87 -10.56 5.50 -5.43
N LYS A 88 -11.47 5.46 -6.41
CA LYS A 88 -12.28 6.62 -6.77
C LYS A 88 -13.59 6.58 -6.00
N ARG A 89 -13.53 7.02 -4.75
CA ARG A 89 -14.64 6.97 -3.79
C ARG A 89 -14.95 8.36 -3.24
N ASP A 90 -16.23 8.63 -2.94
CA ASP A 90 -16.71 9.97 -2.59
C ASP A 90 -16.74 10.25 -1.09
N PHE A 91 -16.77 9.21 -0.25
CA PHE A 91 -17.02 9.35 1.19
C PHE A 91 -15.82 8.96 2.05
N GLY A 92 -14.66 9.57 1.80
CA GLY A 92 -13.45 9.33 2.60
C GLY A 92 -12.59 8.16 2.11
N LEU A 93 -11.56 7.85 2.89
CA LEU A 93 -10.56 6.85 2.52
C LEU A 93 -10.99 5.43 2.88
N TYR A 94 -11.77 5.28 3.95
CA TYR A 94 -12.14 4.02 4.61
C TYR A 94 -13.63 3.93 4.88
N GLY A 95 -14.09 2.75 5.30
CA GLY A 95 -15.46 2.52 5.72
C GLY A 95 -16.37 1.97 4.63
N TYR A 96 -15.79 1.40 3.58
CA TYR A 96 -16.56 0.76 2.51
C TYR A 96 -16.71 -0.73 2.77
N TYR A 97 -17.81 -1.31 2.30
CA TYR A 97 -18.10 -2.74 2.47
C TYR A 97 -17.02 -3.66 1.88
N ASP A 98 -16.31 -3.17 0.86
CA ASP A 98 -15.24 -3.89 0.15
C ASP A 98 -13.82 -3.51 0.61
N ASP A 99 -13.67 -2.91 1.78
CA ASP A 99 -12.35 -2.48 2.28
C ASP A 99 -11.34 -3.63 2.37
N ALA A 100 -11.78 -4.85 2.69
CA ALA A 100 -10.91 -6.02 2.70
C ALA A 100 -10.28 -6.25 1.31
N GLU A 101 -11.07 -6.21 0.26
CA GLU A 101 -10.58 -6.39 -1.13
C GLU A 101 -9.74 -5.19 -1.58
N ARG A 102 -10.15 -3.98 -1.27
CA ARG A 102 -9.42 -2.74 -1.60
C ARG A 102 -7.99 -2.77 -1.05
N TYR A 103 -7.83 -3.13 0.21
CA TYR A 103 -6.52 -3.14 0.87
C TYR A 103 -5.75 -4.45 0.67
N ALA A 104 -6.41 -5.55 0.32
CA ALA A 104 -5.75 -6.72 -0.25
C ALA A 104 -5.11 -6.37 -1.61
N PHE A 105 -5.86 -5.69 -2.49
CA PHE A 105 -5.32 -5.14 -3.75
C PHE A 105 -4.13 -4.23 -3.49
N PHE A 106 -4.28 -3.21 -2.63
CA PHE A 106 -3.21 -2.26 -2.35
C PHE A 106 -1.95 -2.94 -1.83
N SER A 107 -2.10 -3.84 -0.86
CA SER A 107 -0.97 -4.56 -0.26
C SER A 107 -0.22 -5.41 -1.28
N ARG A 108 -0.94 -6.09 -2.17
CA ARG A 108 -0.34 -6.87 -3.24
C ARG A 108 0.30 -5.98 -4.30
N ALA A 109 -0.36 -4.88 -4.65
CA ALA A 109 0.11 -3.91 -5.63
C ALA A 109 1.43 -3.25 -5.21
N VAL A 110 1.64 -2.98 -3.92
CA VAL A 110 2.93 -2.49 -3.39
C VAL A 110 4.07 -3.44 -3.74
N LEU A 111 3.88 -4.74 -3.55
CA LEU A 111 4.90 -5.75 -3.83
C LEU A 111 5.13 -5.92 -5.34
N GLU A 112 4.07 -5.93 -6.15
CA GLU A 112 4.20 -5.94 -7.62
C GLU A 112 4.88 -4.68 -8.16
N MET A 113 4.59 -3.50 -7.58
CA MET A 113 5.25 -2.24 -7.94
C MET A 113 6.76 -2.32 -7.77
N LEU A 114 7.25 -2.91 -6.67
CA LEU A 114 8.69 -3.04 -6.41
C LEU A 114 9.42 -3.88 -7.47
N LYS A 115 8.71 -4.68 -8.26
CA LYS A 115 9.30 -5.45 -9.36
C LYS A 115 9.51 -4.63 -10.64
N VAL A 116 8.88 -3.46 -10.75
CA VAL A 116 8.88 -2.63 -11.97
C VAL A 116 9.54 -1.26 -11.78
N ILE A 117 9.94 -0.90 -10.55
CA ILE A 117 10.68 0.33 -10.26
C ILE A 117 12.15 0.03 -9.94
N ASP A 118 13.01 1.05 -10.05
CA ASP A 118 14.43 0.89 -9.75
C ASP A 118 14.78 0.95 -8.27
N PHE A 119 13.88 1.51 -7.44
CA PHE A 119 14.07 1.58 -5.99
C PHE A 119 14.07 0.16 -5.37
N LYS A 120 15.14 -0.17 -4.66
CA LYS A 120 15.34 -1.48 -3.99
C LYS A 120 15.33 -1.29 -2.48
N PRO A 121 14.16 -1.37 -1.80
CA PRO A 121 14.10 -1.15 -0.38
C PRO A 121 14.77 -2.29 0.39
N GLN A 122 15.50 -1.95 1.43
CA GLN A 122 15.96 -2.90 2.45
C GLN A 122 14.85 -3.18 3.47
N ILE A 123 13.96 -2.21 3.69
CA ILE A 123 12.88 -2.26 4.68
C ILE A 123 11.57 -1.78 4.04
N ILE A 124 10.49 -2.51 4.28
CA ILE A 124 9.12 -2.04 4.05
C ILE A 124 8.50 -1.79 5.42
N ASN A 125 8.08 -0.54 5.67
CA ASN A 125 7.30 -0.18 6.85
C ASN A 125 5.82 -0.10 6.50
N SER A 126 5.06 -1.09 6.95
CA SER A 126 3.61 -1.19 6.78
C SER A 126 2.89 -0.59 7.97
N ASN A 127 1.92 0.27 7.73
CA ASN A 127 1.25 1.07 8.75
C ASN A 127 -0.23 0.72 8.85
N ASP A 128 -0.66 0.30 10.03
CA ASP A 128 -2.02 -0.11 10.38
C ASP A 128 -2.61 -1.26 9.54
N TRP A 129 -3.82 -1.67 9.87
CA TRP A 129 -4.46 -2.86 9.32
C TRP A 129 -4.59 -2.84 7.79
N GLN A 130 -4.74 -1.68 7.18
CA GLN A 130 -4.84 -1.52 5.73
C GLN A 130 -3.57 -1.99 4.99
N CYS A 131 -2.45 -2.05 5.69
CA CYS A 131 -1.16 -2.49 5.15
C CYS A 131 -0.70 -3.83 5.76
N ALA A 132 -1.49 -4.44 6.64
CA ALA A 132 -1.11 -5.66 7.37
C ALA A 132 -0.85 -6.86 6.45
N LEU A 133 -1.48 -6.89 5.29
CA LEU A 133 -1.28 -7.96 4.31
C LEU A 133 0.06 -7.88 3.57
N ILE A 134 0.76 -6.73 3.59
CA ILE A 134 2.07 -6.62 2.91
C ILE A 134 3.08 -7.64 3.45
N PRO A 135 3.37 -7.71 4.75
CA PRO A 135 4.30 -8.71 5.29
C PRO A 135 3.81 -10.14 5.10
N VAL A 136 2.50 -10.38 5.15
CA VAL A 136 1.91 -11.71 4.93
C VAL A 136 2.12 -12.14 3.48
N TYR A 137 1.71 -11.32 2.52
CA TYR A 137 1.92 -11.61 1.09
C TYR A 137 3.40 -11.74 0.74
N TYR A 138 4.26 -10.89 1.30
CA TYR A 138 5.69 -11.01 1.11
C TYR A 138 6.18 -12.39 1.55
N SER A 139 5.81 -12.84 2.74
CA SER A 139 6.22 -14.13 3.27
C SER A 139 5.75 -15.31 2.43
N ILE A 140 4.52 -15.26 1.92
CA ILE A 140 3.90 -16.37 1.18
C ILE A 140 4.37 -16.40 -0.27
N PHE A 141 4.39 -15.24 -0.96
CA PHE A 141 4.49 -15.20 -2.41
C PHE A 141 5.75 -14.53 -2.97
N TYR A 142 6.47 -13.72 -2.18
CA TYR A 142 7.52 -12.84 -2.73
C TYR A 142 8.90 -13.00 -2.08
N ARG A 143 9.04 -13.65 -0.94
CA ARG A 143 10.32 -13.74 -0.23
C ARG A 143 11.44 -14.42 -1.04
N ASN A 144 11.08 -15.26 -2.01
CA ASN A 144 11.99 -15.96 -2.90
C ASN A 144 12.08 -15.34 -4.30
N ASP A 145 11.40 -14.22 -4.53
CA ASP A 145 11.51 -13.46 -5.77
C ASP A 145 12.88 -12.76 -5.83
N GLU A 146 13.61 -12.93 -6.91
CA GLU A 146 14.97 -12.39 -7.07
C GLU A 146 15.04 -10.86 -6.90
N LYS A 147 13.96 -10.16 -7.28
CA LYS A 147 13.88 -8.70 -7.16
C LYS A 147 13.55 -8.21 -5.76
N LEU A 148 12.93 -9.05 -4.94
CA LEU A 148 12.41 -8.70 -3.61
C LEU A 148 13.12 -9.44 -2.47
N TRP A 149 14.10 -10.26 -2.80
CA TRP A 149 14.80 -11.07 -1.82
C TRP A 149 15.51 -10.22 -0.75
N GLY A 150 15.39 -10.65 0.49
CA GLY A 150 16.12 -10.04 1.63
C GLY A 150 15.44 -8.82 2.24
N ILE A 151 14.30 -8.33 1.70
CA ILE A 151 13.56 -7.20 2.28
C ILE A 151 13.08 -7.56 3.70
N LYS A 152 13.29 -6.65 4.64
CA LYS A 152 12.77 -6.74 6.01
C LYS A 152 11.43 -6.01 6.10
N ASN A 153 10.49 -6.60 6.82
CA ASN A 153 9.18 -6.00 7.05
C ASN A 153 9.07 -5.49 8.48
N VAL A 154 8.66 -4.23 8.62
CA VAL A 154 8.29 -3.61 9.89
C VAL A 154 6.81 -3.30 9.81
N PHE A 155 6.05 -3.71 10.82
CA PHE A 155 4.63 -3.39 10.94
C PHE A 155 4.41 -2.45 12.11
N THR A 156 3.85 -1.28 11.84
CA THR A 156 3.59 -0.24 12.84
C THR A 156 2.09 -0.08 13.08
N ILE A 157 1.66 -0.18 14.33
CA ILE A 157 0.28 0.03 14.75
C ILE A 157 0.15 1.40 15.38
N HIS A 158 -0.60 2.30 14.77
CA HIS A 158 -0.88 3.63 15.28
C HIS A 158 -2.13 3.67 16.15
N ASN A 159 -3.15 2.86 15.80
CA ASN A 159 -4.39 2.79 16.54
C ASN A 159 -4.90 1.34 16.64
N ILE A 160 -4.71 0.73 17.81
CA ILE A 160 -5.09 -0.65 18.09
C ILE A 160 -6.62 -0.89 18.06
N GLN A 161 -7.44 0.15 18.11
CA GLN A 161 -8.89 0.00 18.04
C GLN A 161 -9.38 -0.35 16.63
N TYR A 162 -8.63 0.04 15.61
CA TYR A 162 -8.95 -0.25 14.20
C TYR A 162 -8.12 -1.44 13.72
N GLN A 163 -8.71 -2.63 13.69
CA GLN A 163 -7.99 -3.88 13.46
C GLN A 163 -8.30 -4.57 12.12
N GLY A 164 -9.28 -4.07 11.36
CA GLY A 164 -9.65 -4.68 10.07
C GLY A 164 -10.09 -6.14 10.23
N ARG A 165 -11.04 -6.40 11.13
CA ARG A 165 -11.52 -7.77 11.41
C ARG A 165 -12.53 -8.20 10.38
N TYR A 166 -12.31 -9.37 9.80
CA TYR A 166 -13.16 -10.03 8.81
C TYR A 166 -13.28 -11.51 9.13
N GLY A 167 -14.31 -12.16 8.63
CA GLY A 167 -14.46 -13.59 8.77
C GLY A 167 -13.47 -14.38 7.91
N MET A 168 -13.20 -15.62 8.27
CA MET A 168 -12.24 -16.48 7.56
C MET A 168 -12.68 -16.86 6.15
N GLU A 169 -13.94 -16.65 5.79
CA GLU A 169 -14.50 -16.88 4.46
C GLU A 169 -13.81 -16.06 3.37
N ILE A 170 -13.24 -14.88 3.73
CA ILE A 170 -12.54 -14.03 2.73
C ILE A 170 -11.14 -14.53 2.39
N LEU A 171 -10.58 -15.49 3.15
CA LEU A 171 -9.17 -15.87 3.08
C LEU A 171 -8.74 -16.29 1.67
N GLU A 172 -9.48 -17.19 1.04
CA GLU A 172 -9.14 -17.69 -0.30
C GLU A 172 -9.74 -16.82 -1.40
N ASP A 173 -11.02 -16.45 -1.29
CA ASP A 173 -11.74 -15.74 -2.35
C ASP A 173 -11.28 -14.29 -2.53
N VAL A 174 -11.10 -13.57 -1.44
CA VAL A 174 -10.72 -12.15 -1.48
C VAL A 174 -9.22 -11.97 -1.33
N LEU A 175 -8.61 -12.57 -0.29
CA LEU A 175 -7.19 -12.38 0.00
C LEU A 175 -6.29 -13.25 -0.88
N GLY A 176 -6.80 -14.34 -1.45
CA GLY A 176 -6.02 -15.29 -2.25
C GLY A 176 -4.98 -16.04 -1.44
N ILE A 177 -5.20 -16.21 -0.15
CA ILE A 177 -4.30 -16.90 0.77
C ILE A 177 -4.81 -18.34 0.96
N PRO A 178 -4.01 -19.36 0.61
CA PRO A 178 -4.40 -20.75 0.82
C PRO A 178 -4.66 -21.06 2.30
N LYS A 179 -5.66 -21.91 2.58
CA LYS A 179 -6.11 -22.24 3.96
C LYS A 179 -4.99 -22.73 4.89
N HIS A 180 -3.98 -23.40 4.36
CA HIS A 180 -2.89 -23.90 5.19
C HIS A 180 -2.00 -22.78 5.77
N PHE A 181 -2.17 -21.52 5.31
CA PHE A 181 -1.54 -20.34 5.90
C PHE A 181 -2.45 -19.59 6.87
N ALA A 182 -3.63 -20.12 7.21
CA ALA A 182 -4.60 -19.45 8.08
C ALA A 182 -4.00 -18.98 9.42
N SER A 183 -3.08 -19.76 10.00
CA SER A 183 -2.40 -19.42 11.24
C SER A 183 -1.52 -18.15 11.19
N LEU A 184 -1.24 -17.62 10.01
CA LEU A 184 -0.55 -16.34 9.88
C LEU A 184 -1.51 -15.13 10.06
N MET A 185 -2.81 -15.40 10.13
CA MET A 185 -3.87 -14.39 10.18
C MET A 185 -4.59 -14.33 11.55
N GLU A 186 -4.23 -15.19 12.49
CA GLU A 186 -4.79 -15.30 13.84
C GLU A 186 -4.10 -14.41 14.89
#